data_73d9ac0035106538c7850b4ce3a6adeb
#
_entry.id   73d9ac0035106538c7850b4ce3a6adeb
#
_cell.length_a   1.000
_cell.length_b   1.000
_cell.length_c   1.000
_cell.angle_alpha   90.00
_cell.angle_beta   90.00
_cell.angle_gamma   90.00
#
_symmetry.space_group_name_H-M   'P 1'
#
loop_
_entity.id
_entity.type
_entity.pdbx_description
1 polymer ?
#
loop_
_entity_poly.entity_id
_entity_poly.type
_entity_poly.pdbx_seq_one_letter_code
_entity_poly.pdbx_strand_id
1 'polypeptide(L)'
;GNNERDIQIYYPASKKINAETKFIIINDGEELFSEEDSWHGGAWNIDNSFLELKKQGIELNLVVIAIHSAKRFKGKIIDETRRYSEYFPKQAIEFFDKGFKKSTYSFLIDKESLNYPEFLVNEVIPFIEGRFNVKLSSSNLGVIGASMGGLSAINTVLEYPEYFGFAGCISTHWVGIKPTEYISLPFSKDPFITGDEDTAEAIKKYIASKIDNLNEKRIYFDHGTVGLDSLYGNPQTEINELFKINGVEFQSKVFEGHDHGTNFFGERFGPMILYLLYSKESA
;
A
#
# COMPACT_ATOMS: atom_id res chain seq x y z
N GLY A 1 23.93 -5.09 -3.95
CA GLY A 1 23.85 -4.41 -2.67
C GLY A 1 22.87 -5.15 -1.78
N ASN A 2 23.17 -5.35 -0.50
CA ASN A 2 22.26 -6.01 0.45
C ASN A 2 21.00 -5.15 0.60
N ASN A 3 19.88 -5.65 0.09
CA ASN A 3 18.55 -5.10 0.35
C ASN A 3 17.94 -5.77 1.59
N GLU A 4 18.69 -5.80 2.69
CA GLU A 4 18.17 -6.29 3.97
C GLU A 4 17.03 -5.38 4.44
N ARG A 5 15.91 -6.01 4.84
CA ARG A 5 14.73 -5.34 5.38
C ARG A 5 14.37 -5.92 6.72
N ASP A 6 13.92 -5.06 7.60
CA ASP A 6 13.31 -5.48 8.83
C ASP A 6 11.86 -5.89 8.57
N ILE A 7 11.46 -7.01 9.15
CA ILE A 7 10.09 -7.52 9.12
C ILE A 7 9.64 -7.72 10.55
N GLN A 8 8.63 -6.98 10.95
CA GLN A 8 7.99 -7.15 12.25
C GLN A 8 6.73 -8.00 12.06
N ILE A 9 6.52 -9.00 12.91
CA ILE A 9 5.37 -9.87 12.84
C ILE A 9 4.57 -9.72 14.14
N TYR A 10 3.34 -9.25 14.00
CA TYR A 10 2.39 -9.12 15.09
C TYR A 10 1.27 -10.17 14.95
N TYR A 11 0.99 -10.89 16.03
CA TYR A 11 -0.14 -11.81 16.12
C TYR A 11 -0.56 -12.00 17.58
N PRO A 12 -1.86 -12.27 17.86
CA PRO A 12 -2.34 -12.48 19.21
C PRO A 12 -1.76 -13.75 19.80
N ALA A 13 -1.00 -13.64 20.91
CA ALA A 13 -0.37 -14.78 21.59
C ALA A 13 -1.37 -15.85 22.09
N SER A 14 -2.64 -15.46 22.29
CA SER A 14 -3.73 -16.33 22.76
C SER A 14 -4.38 -17.18 21.68
N LYS A 15 -4.14 -16.90 20.39
CA LYS A 15 -4.77 -17.60 19.27
C LYS A 15 -3.79 -18.53 18.57
N LYS A 16 -4.25 -19.77 18.31
CA LYS A 16 -3.52 -20.67 17.42
C LYS A 16 -3.77 -20.28 15.98
N ILE A 17 -2.69 -20.16 15.22
CA ILE A 17 -2.75 -19.98 13.78
C ILE A 17 -3.34 -21.25 13.16
N ASN A 18 -4.36 -21.10 12.33
CA ASN A 18 -5.10 -22.18 11.69
C ASN A 18 -5.52 -21.77 10.27
N ALA A 19 -6.29 -22.61 9.60
CA ALA A 19 -6.75 -22.37 8.21
C ALA A 19 -7.64 -21.13 8.05
N GLU A 20 -8.27 -20.63 9.12
CA GLU A 20 -9.12 -19.45 9.11
C GLU A 20 -8.34 -18.17 9.38
N THR A 21 -7.07 -18.28 9.79
CA THR A 21 -6.22 -17.13 10.08
C THR A 21 -5.96 -16.33 8.80
N LYS A 22 -6.24 -15.04 8.87
CA LYS A 22 -5.89 -14.11 7.80
C LYS A 22 -4.49 -13.54 8.02
N PHE A 23 -3.82 -13.27 6.94
CA PHE A 23 -2.48 -12.69 6.92
C PHE A 23 -2.54 -11.38 6.15
N ILE A 24 -1.91 -10.35 6.68
CA ILE A 24 -1.84 -9.05 6.02
C ILE A 24 -0.41 -8.58 6.00
N ILE A 25 0.11 -8.36 4.80
CA ILE A 25 1.36 -7.62 4.61
C ILE A 25 1.02 -6.13 4.65
N ILE A 26 1.73 -5.36 5.46
CA ILE A 26 1.58 -3.90 5.50
C ILE A 26 2.90 -3.25 5.10
N ASN A 27 2.82 -2.43 4.06
CA ASN A 27 3.93 -1.65 3.54
C ASN A 27 4.29 -0.52 4.50
N ASP A 28 5.53 -0.05 4.50
CA ASP A 28 6.06 0.96 5.43
C ASP A 28 5.89 0.52 6.89
N GLY A 29 6.28 -0.73 7.18
CA GLY A 29 6.10 -1.38 8.48
C GLY A 29 6.70 -0.63 9.66
N GLU A 30 7.71 0.20 9.43
CA GLU A 30 8.34 1.07 10.41
C GLU A 30 7.40 2.14 11.00
N GLU A 31 6.28 2.43 10.33
CA GLU A 31 5.33 3.47 10.74
C GLU A 31 4.12 2.93 11.54
N LEU A 32 4.04 1.60 11.78
CA LEU A 32 2.80 1.01 12.26
C LEU A 32 2.60 1.08 13.78
N PHE A 33 3.66 0.92 14.57
CA PHE A 33 3.55 0.65 16.01
C PHE A 33 4.17 1.73 16.89
N SER A 34 5.24 2.39 16.47
CA SER A 34 6.02 3.29 17.32
C SER A 34 6.50 4.51 16.54
N GLU A 35 6.41 5.68 17.19
CA GLU A 35 6.98 6.91 16.66
C GLU A 35 8.52 6.85 16.58
N GLU A 36 9.15 6.05 17.45
CA GLU A 36 10.62 5.89 17.49
C GLU A 36 11.16 5.17 16.25
N ASP A 37 10.39 4.23 15.71
CA ASP A 37 10.76 3.49 14.49
C ASP A 37 10.41 4.27 13.21
N SER A 38 9.46 5.22 13.32
CA SER A 38 8.99 6.02 12.21
C SER A 38 9.99 7.10 11.84
N TRP A 39 10.24 7.23 10.56
CA TRP A 39 11.13 8.27 10.03
C TRP A 39 10.47 9.67 9.96
N HIS A 40 9.13 9.74 9.95
CA HIS A 40 8.35 10.99 10.02
C HIS A 40 8.12 11.49 11.46
N GLY A 41 8.33 10.64 12.47
CA GLY A 41 8.07 10.96 13.86
C GLY A 41 6.59 10.85 14.26
N GLY A 42 5.81 10.07 13.53
CA GLY A 42 4.43 9.71 13.86
C GLY A 42 4.18 8.25 13.53
N ALA A 43 3.20 7.61 14.13
CA ALA A 43 2.85 6.22 13.89
C ALA A 43 1.35 6.04 13.63
N TRP A 44 0.98 4.95 12.94
CA TRP A 44 -0.42 4.58 12.76
C TRP A 44 -1.06 4.10 14.06
N ASN A 45 -0.25 3.55 14.99
CA ASN A 45 -0.72 2.96 16.25
C ASN A 45 -1.84 1.93 16.01
N ILE A 46 -1.63 1.00 15.09
CA ILE A 46 -2.64 0.00 14.69
C ILE A 46 -3.06 -0.93 15.83
N ASP A 47 -2.23 -1.10 16.84
CA ASP A 47 -2.54 -1.79 18.09
C ASP A 47 -3.73 -1.14 18.83
N ASN A 48 -3.85 0.19 18.81
CA ASN A 48 -5.01 0.89 19.34
C ASN A 48 -6.29 0.50 18.56
N SER A 49 -6.22 0.41 17.25
CA SER A 49 -7.36 -0.04 16.44
C SER A 49 -7.78 -1.47 16.79
N PHE A 50 -6.83 -2.36 17.03
CA PHE A 50 -7.12 -3.73 17.48
C PHE A 50 -7.75 -3.76 18.88
N LEU A 51 -7.29 -2.92 19.80
CA LEU A 51 -7.87 -2.80 21.12
C LEU A 51 -9.32 -2.27 21.08
N GLU A 52 -9.60 -1.27 20.24
CA GLU A 52 -10.94 -0.74 20.07
C GLU A 52 -11.91 -1.78 19.46
N LEU A 53 -11.48 -2.52 18.45
CA LEU A 53 -12.27 -3.61 17.87
C LEU A 53 -12.57 -4.70 18.91
N LYS A 54 -11.57 -5.05 19.73
CA LYS A 54 -11.77 -6.02 20.82
C LYS A 54 -12.76 -5.53 21.87
N LYS A 55 -12.74 -4.24 22.25
CA LYS A 55 -13.74 -3.65 23.15
C LYS A 55 -15.16 -3.73 22.58
N GLN A 56 -15.30 -3.67 21.26
CA GLN A 56 -16.56 -3.86 20.54
C GLN A 56 -16.98 -5.34 20.41
N GLY A 57 -16.21 -6.27 20.98
CA GLY A 57 -16.46 -7.70 20.89
C GLY A 57 -15.98 -8.34 19.59
N ILE A 58 -15.23 -7.61 18.76
CA ILE A 58 -14.67 -8.11 17.50
C ILE A 58 -13.27 -8.63 17.75
N GLU A 59 -13.09 -9.93 17.68
CA GLU A 59 -11.78 -10.56 17.80
C GLU A 59 -11.24 -11.00 16.44
N LEU A 60 -10.20 -10.33 15.97
CA LEU A 60 -9.56 -10.64 14.71
C LEU A 60 -8.69 -11.92 14.83
N ASN A 61 -8.85 -12.85 13.90
CA ASN A 61 -7.92 -13.96 13.72
C ASN A 61 -6.93 -13.58 12.61
N LEU A 62 -5.93 -12.76 12.98
CA LEU A 62 -5.09 -12.02 12.05
C LEU A 62 -3.62 -12.08 12.46
N VAL A 63 -2.75 -12.28 11.47
CA VAL A 63 -1.30 -12.06 11.54
C VAL A 63 -0.96 -10.85 10.69
N VAL A 64 -0.30 -9.84 11.27
CA VAL A 64 0.24 -8.68 10.56
C VAL A 64 1.71 -8.91 10.29
N ILE A 65 2.12 -8.70 9.06
CA ILE A 65 3.49 -8.77 8.57
C ILE A 65 3.88 -7.36 8.12
N ALA A 66 4.49 -6.61 9.03
CA ALA A 66 4.93 -5.24 8.80
C ALA A 66 6.30 -5.27 8.11
N ILE A 67 6.35 -4.82 6.87
CA ILE A 67 7.59 -4.82 6.07
C ILE A 67 8.10 -3.39 5.96
N HIS A 68 9.29 -3.16 6.50
CA HIS A 68 9.94 -1.86 6.38
C HIS A 68 10.25 -1.55 4.91
N SER A 69 10.09 -0.30 4.53
CA SER A 69 10.45 0.17 3.20
C SER A 69 11.96 0.08 2.95
N ALA A 70 12.40 0.23 1.70
CA ALA A 70 13.81 0.26 1.38
C ALA A 70 14.54 1.33 2.19
N LYS A 71 15.69 0.99 2.79
CA LYS A 71 16.45 1.91 3.64
C LYS A 71 16.63 3.28 2.97
N ARG A 72 16.04 4.30 3.60
CA ARG A 72 16.00 5.68 3.10
C ARG A 72 17.19 6.52 3.51
N PHE A 73 17.97 6.07 4.51
CA PHE A 73 19.08 6.84 5.03
C PHE A 73 20.37 6.59 4.26
N LYS A 74 20.94 7.67 3.69
CA LYS A 74 22.34 7.75 3.25
C LYS A 74 23.09 8.69 4.21
N GLY A 75 23.58 8.15 5.31
CA GLY A 75 24.12 8.97 6.42
C GLY A 75 23.01 9.74 7.12
N LYS A 76 23.02 11.09 7.02
CA LYS A 76 21.99 11.97 7.59
C LYS A 76 20.93 12.41 6.57
N ILE A 77 21.04 12.00 5.32
CA ILE A 77 20.14 12.40 4.24
C ILE A 77 19.07 11.33 4.08
N ILE A 78 17.80 11.75 4.00
CA ILE A 78 16.66 10.90 3.72
C ILE A 78 16.53 10.79 2.20
N ASP A 79 16.55 9.57 1.66
CA ASP A 79 16.44 9.31 0.23
C ASP A 79 15.12 8.59 -0.08
N GLU A 80 14.06 9.37 -0.29
CA GLU A 80 12.74 8.87 -0.66
C GLU A 80 12.69 8.25 -2.06
N THR A 81 13.70 8.48 -2.88
CA THR A 81 13.72 7.96 -4.26
C THR A 81 13.69 6.42 -4.29
N ARG A 82 14.31 5.76 -3.30
CA ARG A 82 14.30 4.29 -3.23
C ARG A 82 12.91 3.74 -2.94
N ARG A 83 12.20 4.33 -1.97
CA ARG A 83 10.80 3.96 -1.66
C ARG A 83 9.89 4.23 -2.85
N TYR A 84 10.02 5.40 -3.48
CA TYR A 84 9.25 5.73 -4.68
C TYR A 84 9.49 4.70 -5.79
N SER A 85 10.76 4.37 -6.08
CA SER A 85 11.12 3.42 -7.13
C SER A 85 10.60 2.01 -6.89
N GLU A 86 10.64 1.53 -5.64
CA GLU A 86 10.19 0.18 -5.34
C GLU A 86 8.66 0.03 -5.33
N TYR A 87 7.94 1.08 -4.96
CA TYR A 87 6.47 1.07 -4.86
C TYR A 87 5.76 1.51 -6.13
N PHE A 88 6.48 2.15 -7.05
CA PHE A 88 5.91 2.55 -8.33
C PHE A 88 5.60 1.32 -9.21
N PRO A 89 4.40 1.21 -9.82
CA PRO A 89 4.06 0.14 -10.74
C PRO A 89 4.86 0.28 -12.04
N LYS A 90 5.97 -0.45 -12.16
CA LYS A 90 6.90 -0.33 -13.31
C LYS A 90 6.23 -0.53 -14.65
N GLN A 91 5.24 -1.41 -14.71
CA GLN A 91 4.48 -1.69 -15.93
C GLN A 91 3.68 -0.47 -16.41
N ALA A 92 3.34 0.49 -15.51
CA ALA A 92 2.69 1.73 -15.90
C ALA A 92 3.57 2.59 -16.83
N ILE A 93 4.90 2.40 -16.81
CA ILE A 93 5.83 3.13 -17.67
C ILE A 93 5.53 2.87 -19.16
N GLU A 94 5.03 1.69 -19.51
CA GLU A 94 4.67 1.35 -20.90
C GLU A 94 3.50 2.18 -21.45
N PHE A 95 2.70 2.77 -20.56
CA PHE A 95 1.51 3.56 -20.90
C PHE A 95 1.76 5.06 -21.02
N PHE A 96 2.99 5.53 -20.88
CA PHE A 96 3.30 6.93 -21.19
C PHE A 96 3.19 7.21 -22.69
N ASP A 97 2.43 8.23 -23.05
CA ASP A 97 2.24 8.64 -24.46
C ASP A 97 3.49 9.34 -25.02
N LYS A 98 4.30 9.98 -24.18
CA LYS A 98 5.51 10.73 -24.57
C LYS A 98 6.78 9.89 -24.37
N GLY A 99 7.46 9.56 -25.45
CA GLY A 99 8.70 8.75 -25.41
C GLY A 99 9.79 9.32 -24.48
N PHE A 100 9.95 10.65 -24.42
CA PHE A 100 10.90 11.28 -23.51
C PHE A 100 10.53 10.98 -22.03
N LYS A 101 9.26 11.09 -21.67
CA LYS A 101 8.80 10.83 -20.30
C LYS A 101 8.95 9.37 -19.94
N LYS A 102 8.59 8.47 -20.86
CA LYS A 102 8.84 7.03 -20.72
C LYS A 102 10.31 6.74 -20.43
N SER A 103 11.25 7.28 -21.23
CA SER A 103 12.69 7.09 -21.01
C SER A 103 13.18 7.66 -19.68
N THR A 104 12.66 8.83 -19.28
CA THR A 104 13.00 9.45 -18.00
C THR A 104 12.53 8.60 -16.82
N TYR A 105 11.27 8.15 -16.82
CA TYR A 105 10.73 7.30 -15.76
C TYR A 105 11.42 5.93 -15.72
N SER A 106 11.68 5.30 -16.87
CA SER A 106 12.47 4.05 -16.91
C SER A 106 13.81 4.24 -16.22
N PHE A 107 14.54 5.30 -16.53
CA PHE A 107 15.84 5.57 -15.90
C PHE A 107 15.71 5.80 -14.38
N LEU A 108 14.72 6.58 -13.93
CA LEU A 108 14.54 6.92 -12.52
C LEU A 108 14.09 5.72 -11.67
N ILE A 109 13.15 4.92 -12.20
CA ILE A 109 12.54 3.81 -11.47
C ILE A 109 13.42 2.55 -11.51
N ASP A 110 14.06 2.24 -12.63
CA ASP A 110 14.87 1.02 -12.77
C ASP A 110 16.29 1.13 -12.22
N LYS A 111 16.68 2.31 -11.75
CA LYS A 111 18.04 2.60 -11.28
C LYS A 111 18.59 1.57 -10.28
N GLU A 112 17.75 1.06 -9.38
CA GLU A 112 18.16 0.11 -8.34
C GLU A 112 17.59 -1.30 -8.56
N SER A 113 16.87 -1.53 -9.65
CA SER A 113 16.27 -2.83 -10.01
C SER A 113 15.39 -3.42 -8.89
N LEU A 114 14.76 -2.57 -8.07
CA LEU A 114 13.87 -2.98 -7.00
C LEU A 114 12.54 -3.46 -7.59
N ASN A 115 12.12 -4.67 -7.26
CA ASN A 115 10.81 -5.23 -7.61
C ASN A 115 10.13 -5.71 -6.34
N TYR A 116 9.35 -4.83 -5.72
CA TYR A 116 8.75 -5.10 -4.42
C TYR A 116 7.70 -6.22 -4.45
N PRO A 117 6.74 -6.28 -5.40
CA PRO A 117 5.80 -7.38 -5.47
C PRO A 117 6.47 -8.75 -5.66
N GLU A 118 7.52 -8.82 -6.46
CA GLU A 118 8.30 -10.05 -6.67
C GLU A 118 9.03 -10.49 -5.40
N PHE A 119 9.61 -9.54 -4.65
CA PHE A 119 10.21 -9.80 -3.34
C PHE A 119 9.19 -10.39 -2.36
N LEU A 120 7.97 -9.86 -2.33
CA LEU A 120 6.91 -10.40 -1.48
C LEU A 120 6.61 -11.86 -1.80
N VAL A 121 6.49 -12.20 -3.07
CA VAL A 121 6.12 -13.54 -3.52
C VAL A 121 7.26 -14.54 -3.38
N ASN A 122 8.48 -14.14 -3.74
CA ASN A 122 9.62 -15.07 -3.82
C ASN A 122 10.36 -15.24 -2.48
N GLU A 123 10.28 -14.26 -1.57
CA GLU A 123 11.02 -14.28 -0.32
C GLU A 123 10.11 -14.24 0.91
N VAL A 124 9.19 -13.26 0.99
CA VAL A 124 8.37 -13.04 2.19
C VAL A 124 7.34 -14.16 2.37
N ILE A 125 6.58 -14.50 1.34
CA ILE A 125 5.55 -15.54 1.41
C ILE A 125 6.16 -16.89 1.82
N PRO A 126 7.23 -17.42 1.17
CA PRO A 126 7.85 -18.67 1.60
C PRO A 126 8.40 -18.64 3.02
N PHE A 127 8.95 -17.49 3.46
CA PHE A 127 9.40 -17.32 4.84
C PHE A 127 8.26 -17.45 5.85
N ILE A 128 7.12 -16.80 5.59
CA ILE A 128 5.94 -16.83 6.47
C ILE A 128 5.30 -18.23 6.47
N GLU A 129 5.16 -18.85 5.29
CA GLU A 129 4.65 -20.23 5.17
C GLU A 129 5.49 -21.21 5.99
N GLY A 130 6.81 -21.13 5.88
CA GLY A 130 7.73 -21.97 6.65
C GLY A 130 7.68 -21.73 8.16
N ARG A 131 7.59 -20.44 8.58
CA ARG A 131 7.55 -20.06 9.99
C ARG A 131 6.28 -20.53 10.71
N PHE A 132 5.13 -20.45 10.05
CA PHE A 132 3.83 -20.73 10.65
C PHE A 132 3.23 -22.08 10.21
N ASN A 133 3.91 -22.80 9.33
CA ASN A 133 3.42 -24.04 8.72
C ASN A 133 2.00 -23.89 8.14
N VAL A 134 1.82 -22.87 7.31
CA VAL A 134 0.56 -22.54 6.62
C VAL A 134 0.81 -22.43 5.13
N LYS A 135 -0.27 -22.47 4.34
CA LYS A 135 -0.24 -22.07 2.93
C LYS A 135 -0.93 -20.75 2.74
N LEU A 136 -0.23 -19.81 2.10
CA LEU A 136 -0.77 -18.48 1.76
C LEU A 136 -1.33 -18.47 0.34
N SER A 137 -2.47 -17.84 0.17
CA SER A 137 -3.15 -17.71 -1.11
C SER A 137 -4.15 -16.53 -1.05
N SER A 138 -4.83 -16.27 -2.14
CA SER A 138 -5.87 -15.23 -2.21
C SER A 138 -7.03 -15.45 -1.22
N SER A 139 -7.19 -16.64 -0.68
CA SER A 139 -8.21 -16.89 0.34
C SER A 139 -7.88 -16.35 1.72
N ASN A 140 -6.59 -16.15 2.03
CA ASN A 140 -6.17 -15.77 3.39
C ASN A 140 -5.08 -14.69 3.46
N LEU A 141 -4.57 -14.20 2.33
CA LEU A 141 -3.53 -13.17 2.28
C LEU A 141 -4.01 -11.88 1.62
N GLY A 142 -3.69 -10.76 2.21
CA GLY A 142 -3.88 -9.43 1.63
C GLY A 142 -2.69 -8.51 1.85
N VAL A 143 -2.76 -7.34 1.25
CA VAL A 143 -1.72 -6.30 1.33
C VAL A 143 -2.33 -4.93 1.57
N ILE A 144 -1.69 -4.14 2.43
CA ILE A 144 -2.15 -2.81 2.84
C ILE A 144 -0.99 -1.82 2.73
N GLY A 145 -1.30 -0.58 2.41
CA GLY A 145 -0.35 0.51 2.47
C GLY A 145 -1.00 1.88 2.35
N ALA A 146 -0.23 2.91 2.63
CA ALA A 146 -0.66 4.30 2.45
C ALA A 146 0.21 5.01 1.41
N SER A 147 -0.36 6.01 0.73
CA SER A 147 0.37 6.81 -0.24
C SER A 147 0.96 5.96 -1.38
N MET A 148 2.27 6.04 -1.60
CA MET A 148 2.99 5.12 -2.49
C MET A 148 2.84 3.66 -2.06
N GLY A 149 2.78 3.38 -0.75
CA GLY A 149 2.49 2.03 -0.23
C GLY A 149 1.10 1.53 -0.62
N GLY A 150 0.10 2.41 -0.70
CA GLY A 150 -1.25 2.09 -1.22
C GLY A 150 -1.23 1.77 -2.72
N LEU A 151 -0.46 2.55 -3.50
CA LEU A 151 -0.26 2.27 -4.93
C LEU A 151 0.47 0.93 -5.14
N SER A 152 1.46 0.63 -4.31
CA SER A 152 2.14 -0.67 -4.31
C SER A 152 1.21 -1.82 -3.90
N ALA A 153 0.28 -1.58 -2.96
CA ALA A 153 -0.67 -2.61 -2.53
C ALA A 153 -1.60 -3.03 -3.67
N ILE A 154 -2.23 -2.08 -4.36
CA ILE A 154 -3.07 -2.44 -5.53
C ILE A 154 -2.26 -3.05 -6.66
N ASN A 155 -1.05 -2.53 -6.94
CA ASN A 155 -0.12 -3.10 -7.91
C ASN A 155 0.21 -4.58 -7.60
N THR A 156 0.45 -4.89 -6.33
CA THR A 156 0.77 -6.26 -5.89
C THR A 156 -0.38 -7.23 -6.18
N VAL A 157 -1.63 -6.83 -5.94
CA VAL A 157 -2.79 -7.67 -6.26
C VAL A 157 -2.97 -7.84 -7.77
N LEU A 158 -2.74 -6.78 -8.55
CA LEU A 158 -2.80 -6.84 -10.02
C LEU A 158 -1.74 -7.76 -10.63
N GLU A 159 -0.53 -7.79 -10.07
CA GLU A 159 0.58 -8.62 -10.59
C GLU A 159 0.50 -10.08 -10.13
N TYR A 160 -0.02 -10.33 -8.92
CA TYR A 160 -0.03 -11.66 -8.28
C TYR A 160 -1.41 -12.01 -7.68
N PRO A 161 -2.48 -12.01 -8.50
CA PRO A 161 -3.85 -12.23 -8.02
C PRO A 161 -4.07 -13.60 -7.37
N GLU A 162 -3.24 -14.60 -7.68
CA GLU A 162 -3.31 -15.93 -7.08
C GLU A 162 -2.89 -15.96 -5.61
N TYR A 163 -2.02 -15.04 -5.18
CA TYR A 163 -1.58 -14.92 -3.80
C TYR A 163 -2.44 -13.97 -2.97
N PHE A 164 -2.91 -12.86 -3.55
CA PHE A 164 -3.55 -11.79 -2.80
C PHE A 164 -5.05 -11.71 -3.10
N GLY A 165 -5.88 -11.79 -2.06
CA GLY A 165 -7.33 -11.74 -2.15
C GLY A 165 -7.94 -10.39 -1.83
N PHE A 166 -7.19 -9.51 -1.16
CA PHE A 166 -7.69 -8.20 -0.77
C PHE A 166 -6.56 -7.16 -0.68
N ALA A 167 -6.92 -5.91 -0.90
CA ALA A 167 -6.01 -4.77 -0.73
C ALA A 167 -6.66 -3.62 0.03
N GLY A 168 -5.88 -3.01 0.94
CA GLY A 168 -6.21 -1.75 1.60
C GLY A 168 -5.28 -0.63 1.11
N CYS A 169 -5.86 0.38 0.49
CA CYS A 169 -5.14 1.44 -0.21
C CYS A 169 -5.54 2.80 0.39
N ILE A 170 -4.83 3.21 1.45
CA ILE A 170 -5.08 4.45 2.19
C ILE A 170 -4.41 5.61 1.44
N SER A 171 -5.13 6.71 1.19
CA SER A 171 -4.58 7.93 0.57
C SER A 171 -3.65 7.62 -0.60
N THR A 172 -4.12 6.77 -1.54
CA THR A 172 -3.28 6.22 -2.61
C THR A 172 -2.71 7.31 -3.51
N HIS A 173 -1.41 7.23 -3.76
CA HIS A 173 -0.68 8.23 -4.56
C HIS A 173 -0.93 8.08 -6.07
N TRP A 174 -2.13 8.41 -6.52
CA TRP A 174 -2.54 8.35 -7.93
C TRP A 174 -1.92 9.42 -8.81
N VAL A 175 -1.53 10.55 -8.20
CA VAL A 175 -1.16 11.76 -8.92
C VAL A 175 0.24 11.72 -9.56
N GLY A 176 1.08 10.73 -9.20
CA GLY A 176 2.45 10.67 -9.66
C GLY A 176 3.30 11.86 -9.17
N ILE A 177 4.51 11.98 -9.69
CA ILE A 177 5.38 13.14 -9.44
C ILE A 177 6.05 13.60 -10.73
N LYS A 178 6.37 14.88 -10.81
CA LYS A 178 7.19 15.40 -11.90
C LYS A 178 8.66 14.96 -11.76
N PRO A 179 9.40 14.79 -12.85
CA PRO A 179 10.83 14.49 -12.76
C PRO A 179 11.62 15.45 -11.89
N THR A 180 11.25 16.74 -11.88
CA THR A 180 11.88 17.77 -11.01
C THR A 180 11.56 17.53 -9.53
N GLU A 181 10.35 17.10 -9.19
CA GLU A 181 9.95 16.74 -7.84
C GLU A 181 10.69 15.47 -7.39
N TYR A 182 10.82 14.46 -8.25
CA TYR A 182 11.59 13.25 -7.97
C TYR A 182 13.06 13.57 -7.57
N ILE A 183 13.71 14.50 -8.27
CA ILE A 183 15.09 14.91 -7.96
C ILE A 183 15.16 15.59 -6.59
N SER A 184 14.08 16.22 -6.12
CA SER A 184 14.04 16.90 -4.81
C SER A 184 13.80 15.95 -3.63
N LEU A 185 13.28 14.73 -3.86
CA LEU A 185 12.98 13.76 -2.81
C LEU A 185 14.12 13.47 -1.83
N PRO A 186 15.42 13.39 -2.25
CA PRO A 186 16.53 13.15 -1.33
C PRO A 186 16.84 14.31 -0.38
N PHE A 187 16.23 15.49 -0.59
CA PHE A 187 16.61 16.72 0.11
C PHE A 187 15.50 17.30 1.00
N SER A 188 14.32 16.70 1.00
CA SER A 188 13.17 17.19 1.75
C SER A 188 12.47 16.08 2.52
N LYS A 189 12.16 16.33 3.81
CA LYS A 189 11.30 15.44 4.59
C LYS A 189 9.83 15.52 4.14
N ASP A 190 9.41 16.70 3.68
CA ASP A 190 8.07 16.98 3.17
C ASP A 190 8.20 17.58 1.76
N PRO A 191 8.42 16.74 0.74
CA PRO A 191 8.54 17.22 -0.62
C PRO A 191 7.20 17.83 -1.08
N PHE A 192 7.29 19.04 -1.65
CA PHE A 192 6.13 19.68 -2.25
C PHE A 192 5.77 18.95 -3.56
N ILE A 193 4.69 18.17 -3.53
CA ILE A 193 4.19 17.39 -4.67
C ILE A 193 2.97 18.11 -5.23
N THR A 194 2.99 18.38 -6.53
CA THR A 194 1.86 18.98 -7.27
C THR A 194 1.15 17.98 -8.17
N GLY A 195 1.72 16.79 -8.31
CA GLY A 195 1.24 15.76 -9.23
C GLY A 195 1.66 15.97 -10.67
N ASP A 196 1.49 14.93 -11.47
CA ASP A 196 1.84 14.87 -12.89
C ASP A 196 0.76 14.08 -13.65
N GLU A 197 -0.04 14.81 -14.43
CA GLU A 197 -1.20 14.25 -15.16
C GLU A 197 -0.82 13.07 -16.06
N ASP A 198 0.30 13.16 -16.80
CA ASP A 198 0.74 12.07 -17.69
C ASP A 198 1.07 10.80 -16.88
N THR A 199 1.62 10.95 -15.66
CA THR A 199 1.91 9.81 -14.78
C THR A 199 0.63 9.24 -14.19
N ALA A 200 -0.29 10.07 -13.76
CA ALA A 200 -1.59 9.63 -13.27
C ALA A 200 -2.36 8.85 -14.34
N GLU A 201 -2.38 9.35 -15.57
CA GLU A 201 -3.02 8.68 -16.69
C GLU A 201 -2.34 7.35 -17.06
N ALA A 202 -1.01 7.28 -17.01
CA ALA A 202 -0.27 6.04 -17.25
C ALA A 202 -0.59 4.97 -16.17
N ILE A 203 -0.67 5.36 -14.91
CA ILE A 203 -1.10 4.48 -13.81
C ILE A 203 -2.53 3.98 -14.04
N LYS A 204 -3.46 4.86 -14.38
CA LYS A 204 -4.86 4.48 -14.66
C LYS A 204 -4.98 3.51 -15.83
N LYS A 205 -4.28 3.77 -16.94
CA LYS A 205 -4.26 2.88 -18.12
C LYS A 205 -3.67 1.51 -17.77
N TYR A 206 -2.61 1.48 -16.96
CA TYR A 206 -2.03 0.23 -16.48
C TYR A 206 -3.05 -0.57 -15.65
N ILE A 207 -3.73 0.04 -14.68
CA ILE A 207 -4.76 -0.62 -13.88
C ILE A 207 -5.87 -1.17 -14.77
N ALA A 208 -6.35 -0.35 -15.72
CA ALA A 208 -7.40 -0.76 -16.67
C ALA A 208 -6.97 -1.98 -17.50
N SER A 209 -5.70 -2.07 -17.89
CA SER A 209 -5.17 -3.19 -18.66
C SER A 209 -5.14 -4.54 -17.92
N LYS A 210 -5.20 -4.51 -16.59
CA LYS A 210 -5.17 -5.69 -15.71
C LYS A 210 -6.40 -5.82 -14.82
N ILE A 211 -7.45 -5.08 -15.11
CA ILE A 211 -8.62 -4.97 -14.23
C ILE A 211 -9.27 -6.32 -13.93
N ASP A 212 -9.22 -7.27 -14.87
CA ASP A 212 -9.77 -8.63 -14.69
C ASP A 212 -9.07 -9.42 -13.59
N ASN A 213 -7.84 -9.07 -13.23
CA ASN A 213 -7.10 -9.68 -12.13
C ASN A 213 -7.69 -9.30 -10.74
N LEU A 214 -8.57 -8.30 -10.70
CA LEU A 214 -9.30 -7.89 -9.50
C LEU A 214 -10.65 -8.59 -9.34
N ASN A 215 -11.03 -9.48 -10.24
CA ASN A 215 -12.24 -10.28 -10.09
C ASN A 215 -12.16 -11.13 -8.81
N GLU A 216 -13.25 -11.13 -8.03
CA GLU A 216 -13.33 -11.82 -6.73
C GLU A 216 -12.34 -11.30 -5.67
N LYS A 217 -11.72 -10.14 -5.89
CA LYS A 217 -10.89 -9.47 -4.88
C LYS A 217 -11.71 -8.43 -4.14
N ARG A 218 -11.31 -8.16 -2.89
CA ARG A 218 -11.92 -7.13 -2.07
C ARG A 218 -10.95 -5.97 -1.90
N ILE A 219 -11.32 -4.80 -2.41
CA ILE A 219 -10.46 -3.63 -2.47
C ILE A 219 -11.06 -2.49 -1.64
N TYR A 220 -10.24 -1.88 -0.81
CA TYR A 220 -10.61 -0.70 -0.04
C TYR A 220 -9.75 0.49 -0.45
N PHE A 221 -10.41 1.63 -0.63
CA PHE A 221 -9.77 2.92 -0.83
C PHE A 221 -10.26 3.94 0.16
N ASP A 222 -9.41 4.88 0.52
CA ASP A 222 -9.82 6.13 1.15
C ASP A 222 -8.87 7.29 0.83
N HIS A 223 -9.30 8.49 1.17
CA HIS A 223 -8.45 9.68 1.22
C HIS A 223 -9.06 10.73 2.15
N GLY A 224 -8.24 11.68 2.59
CA GLY A 224 -8.69 12.90 3.25
C GLY A 224 -9.05 13.99 2.25
N THR A 225 -9.21 15.24 2.73
CA THR A 225 -9.63 16.38 1.91
C THR A 225 -8.73 17.61 2.06
N VAL A 226 -7.71 17.55 2.91
CA VAL A 226 -6.78 18.66 3.13
C VAL A 226 -5.33 18.25 2.86
N GLY A 227 -4.43 19.22 2.78
CA GLY A 227 -3.02 19.00 2.50
C GLY A 227 -2.79 18.24 1.19
N LEU A 228 -1.91 17.23 1.20
CA LEU A 228 -1.62 16.42 0.01
C LEU A 228 -2.84 15.60 -0.43
N ASP A 229 -3.66 15.13 0.50
CA ASP A 229 -4.86 14.36 0.20
C ASP A 229 -5.91 15.16 -0.61
N SER A 230 -5.86 16.49 -0.58
CA SER A 230 -6.73 17.34 -1.40
C SER A 230 -6.54 17.12 -2.91
N LEU A 231 -5.40 16.56 -3.35
CA LEU A 231 -5.13 16.23 -4.73
C LEU A 231 -5.74 14.90 -5.17
N TYR A 232 -6.22 14.06 -4.24
CA TYR A 232 -6.57 12.67 -4.53
C TYR A 232 -8.02 12.46 -4.92
N GLY A 233 -8.91 13.40 -4.64
CA GLY A 233 -10.35 13.24 -4.86
C GLY A 233 -10.73 12.91 -6.30
N ASN A 234 -10.25 13.69 -7.28
CA ASN A 234 -10.56 13.46 -8.69
C ASN A 234 -9.94 12.16 -9.21
N PRO A 235 -8.62 11.88 -9.04
CA PRO A 235 -8.05 10.61 -9.46
C PRO A 235 -8.71 9.39 -8.82
N GLN A 236 -9.06 9.46 -7.53
CA GLN A 236 -9.77 8.38 -6.86
C GLN A 236 -11.17 8.16 -7.45
N THR A 237 -11.87 9.25 -7.81
CA THR A 237 -13.18 9.14 -8.47
C THR A 237 -13.08 8.43 -9.82
N GLU A 238 -12.07 8.74 -10.63
CA GLU A 238 -11.83 8.06 -11.91
C GLU A 238 -11.53 6.56 -11.73
N ILE A 239 -10.75 6.19 -10.72
CA ILE A 239 -10.49 4.78 -10.38
C ILE A 239 -11.77 4.09 -9.89
N ASN A 240 -12.59 4.75 -9.06
CA ASN A 240 -13.86 4.22 -8.61
C ASN A 240 -14.81 3.94 -9.78
N GLU A 241 -14.87 4.84 -10.78
CA GLU A 241 -15.67 4.64 -11.98
C GLU A 241 -15.17 3.47 -12.83
N LEU A 242 -13.83 3.36 -13.01
CA LEU A 242 -13.22 2.24 -13.71
C LEU A 242 -13.61 0.91 -13.03
N PHE A 243 -13.55 0.83 -11.71
CA PHE A 243 -13.91 -0.38 -10.95
C PHE A 243 -15.39 -0.72 -11.06
N LYS A 244 -16.28 0.28 -10.97
CA LYS A 244 -17.72 0.09 -11.12
C LYS A 244 -18.09 -0.46 -12.50
N ILE A 245 -17.52 0.11 -13.56
CA ILE A 245 -17.82 -0.30 -14.94
C ILE A 245 -17.38 -1.76 -15.18
N ASN A 246 -16.31 -2.20 -14.53
CA ASN A 246 -15.78 -3.55 -14.67
C ASN A 246 -16.27 -4.53 -13.59
N GLY A 247 -17.20 -4.13 -12.72
CA GLY A 247 -17.80 -5.00 -11.71
C GLY A 247 -16.87 -5.44 -10.58
N VAL A 248 -15.78 -4.71 -10.34
CA VAL A 248 -14.86 -4.99 -9.24
C VAL A 248 -15.52 -4.64 -7.91
N GLU A 249 -15.44 -5.52 -6.91
CA GLU A 249 -15.93 -5.25 -5.55
C GLU A 249 -14.97 -4.32 -4.82
N PHE A 250 -15.45 -3.15 -4.41
CA PHE A 250 -14.64 -2.20 -3.63
C PHE A 250 -15.48 -1.33 -2.70
N GLN A 251 -14.80 -0.77 -1.70
CA GLN A 251 -15.32 0.35 -0.90
C GLN A 251 -14.36 1.53 -1.04
N SER A 252 -14.92 2.73 -1.22
CA SER A 252 -14.14 3.97 -1.24
C SER A 252 -14.75 4.96 -0.26
N LYS A 253 -13.93 5.57 0.62
CA LYS A 253 -14.37 6.52 1.64
C LYS A 253 -13.61 7.84 1.55
N VAL A 254 -14.31 8.93 1.85
CA VAL A 254 -13.73 10.26 1.99
C VAL A 254 -13.79 10.66 3.47
N PHE A 255 -12.69 11.14 4.02
CA PHE A 255 -12.56 11.59 5.39
C PHE A 255 -12.33 13.10 5.41
N GLU A 256 -13.41 13.84 5.63
CA GLU A 256 -13.39 15.30 5.66
C GLU A 256 -12.45 15.84 6.73
N GLY A 257 -11.59 16.80 6.36
CA GLY A 257 -10.63 17.44 7.25
C GLY A 257 -9.39 16.61 7.60
N HIS A 258 -9.29 15.36 7.11
CA HIS A 258 -8.08 14.56 7.28
C HIS A 258 -7.01 14.95 6.26
N ASP A 259 -5.76 14.98 6.72
CA ASP A 259 -4.57 15.23 5.90
C ASP A 259 -3.80 13.92 5.65
N HIS A 260 -2.75 14.03 4.87
CA HIS A 260 -1.81 12.97 4.53
C HIS A 260 -0.81 12.73 5.65
N GLY A 261 -1.19 11.99 6.68
CA GLY A 261 -0.35 11.77 7.86
C GLY A 261 -0.61 10.45 8.55
N THR A 262 0.41 9.95 9.23
CA THR A 262 0.42 8.63 9.91
C THR A 262 -0.69 8.47 10.94
N ASN A 263 -0.99 9.51 11.72
CA ASN A 263 -2.09 9.52 12.67
C ASN A 263 -3.46 9.32 11.99
N PHE A 264 -3.71 10.04 10.88
CA PHE A 264 -4.95 9.89 10.12
C PHE A 264 -5.04 8.51 9.45
N PHE A 265 -3.93 7.95 8.97
CA PHE A 265 -3.90 6.59 8.44
C PHE A 265 -4.29 5.57 9.52
N GLY A 266 -3.79 5.74 10.74
CA GLY A 266 -4.15 4.91 11.89
C GLY A 266 -5.63 4.98 12.25
N GLU A 267 -6.24 6.17 12.28
CA GLU A 267 -7.67 6.34 12.54
C GLU A 267 -8.55 5.64 11.50
N ARG A 268 -8.10 5.56 10.26
CA ARG A 268 -8.82 4.92 9.14
C ARG A 268 -8.61 3.40 9.09
N PHE A 269 -7.61 2.87 9.80
CA PHE A 269 -7.22 1.47 9.75
C PHE A 269 -8.33 0.52 10.22
N GLY A 270 -8.98 0.80 11.35
CA GLY A 270 -10.04 -0.05 11.91
C GLY A 270 -11.22 -0.28 10.94
N PRO A 271 -11.85 0.78 10.40
CA PRO A 271 -12.91 0.64 9.40
C PRO A 271 -12.50 -0.11 8.14
N MET A 272 -11.26 0.07 7.67
CA MET A 272 -10.72 -0.65 6.53
C MET A 272 -10.61 -2.16 6.80
N ILE A 273 -10.02 -2.53 7.95
CA ILE A 273 -9.86 -3.94 8.34
C ILE A 273 -11.20 -4.65 8.45
N LEU A 274 -12.20 -4.00 9.00
CA LEU A 274 -13.55 -4.57 9.08
C LEU A 274 -14.11 -4.88 7.69
N TYR A 275 -13.99 -3.95 6.75
CA TYR A 275 -14.45 -4.18 5.38
C TYR A 275 -13.67 -5.31 4.70
N LEU A 276 -12.34 -5.35 4.86
CA LEU A 276 -11.50 -6.33 4.17
C LEU A 276 -11.68 -7.76 4.70
N LEU A 277 -11.92 -7.93 6.01
CA LEU A 277 -11.92 -9.25 6.64
C LEU A 277 -13.32 -9.83 6.92
N TYR A 278 -14.33 -8.98 7.05
CA TYR A 278 -15.69 -9.43 7.33
C TYR A 278 -16.60 -9.20 6.12
N SER A 279 -17.33 -10.23 5.72
CA SER A 279 -18.35 -10.09 4.68
C SER A 279 -19.60 -9.38 5.24
N LYS A 280 -20.43 -8.80 4.34
CA LYS A 280 -21.69 -8.14 4.69
C LYS A 280 -22.72 -9.04 5.40
N GLU A 281 -22.47 -10.33 5.54
CA GLU A 281 -23.38 -11.28 6.19
C GLU A 281 -23.28 -11.33 7.73
N SER A 282 -22.35 -10.54 8.30
CA SER A 282 -22.08 -10.57 9.76
C SER A 282 -22.33 -9.23 10.47
N ALA A 283 -23.01 -8.27 9.86
CA ALA A 283 -23.33 -6.98 10.49
C ALA A 283 -24.84 -6.78 10.68
#